data_0462fbe604c0fa12be270e52283eea0d
#
_entry.id   0462fbe604c0fa12be270e52283eea0d
#
_cell.length_a   1.000
_cell.length_b   1.000
_cell.length_c   1.000
_cell.angle_alpha   90.00
_cell.angle_beta   90.00
_cell.angle_gamma   90.00
#
_symmetry.space_group_name_H-M   'P 1'
#
loop_
_entity.id
_entity.type
_entity.pdbx_description
1 polymer ?
#
loop_
_entity_poly.entity_id
_entity_poly.type
_entity_poly.pdbx_seq_one_letter_code
_entity_poly.pdbx_strand_id
1 'polypeptide(L)'
;MKTVKFIIILASALAFSACASQKGVTGNSQSTAVSHKAVSKSDEAVQRDFLDTVNSNASYQRNISASITFHVAQDNGKEISLPGQLRMRKDEVVRLSLQMPLIGTEVGRLEFTKDYVLIVDRMHKQYVKASYDQVGFLHDNGITFYSLQALFWNRLLLPGKSSVGYTDLTKFKADLNGTASQVSVTITDGKLKYTWTAARTNGVISKARIDYDSKGHGTSTLTWNYSGFTNFGSKPFPYANALTITTPATGTAKTLKASYEINSISTASDWEATTTLSDKYKQVSAEEVLGKLTSK
;
A
#
# COMPACT_ATOMS: atom_id res chain seq x y z
N MET A 1 26.02 7.28 -6.68
CA MET A 1 26.11 6.18 -5.70
C MET A 1 25.06 6.24 -4.59
N LYS A 2 24.57 7.41 -4.14
CA LYS A 2 23.56 7.51 -3.06
C LYS A 2 22.13 7.18 -3.48
N THR A 3 21.77 7.45 -4.72
CA THR A 3 20.40 7.29 -5.25
C THR A 3 19.96 5.84 -5.40
N VAL A 4 20.89 4.94 -5.68
CA VAL A 4 20.59 3.51 -5.92
C VAL A 4 20.26 2.75 -4.65
N LYS A 5 20.90 3.12 -3.54
CA LYS A 5 20.55 2.54 -2.21
C LYS A 5 19.06 2.75 -1.85
N PHE A 6 18.41 3.73 -2.48
CA PHE A 6 17.03 4.12 -2.23
C PHE A 6 15.98 3.21 -2.84
N ILE A 7 16.15 2.86 -4.09
CA ILE A 7 15.22 1.97 -4.81
C ILE A 7 15.25 0.60 -4.13
N ILE A 8 16.43 0.25 -3.65
CA ILE A 8 16.69 -0.98 -2.94
C ILE A 8 16.07 -0.97 -1.53
N ILE A 9 16.06 0.18 -0.83
CA ILE A 9 15.41 0.31 0.50
C ILE A 9 13.88 0.11 0.40
N LEU A 10 13.25 0.61 -0.65
CA LEU A 10 11.82 0.37 -0.87
C LEU A 10 11.51 -1.13 -1.12
N ALA A 11 12.46 -1.83 -1.76
CA ALA A 11 12.39 -3.27 -1.98
C ALA A 11 12.64 -4.08 -0.69
N SER A 12 13.51 -3.59 0.20
CA SER A 12 13.89 -4.31 1.41
C SER A 12 12.77 -4.45 2.44
N ALA A 13 11.85 -3.49 2.48
CA ALA A 13 10.67 -3.58 3.34
C ALA A 13 9.69 -4.69 2.90
N LEU A 14 9.80 -5.17 1.66
CA LEU A 14 8.92 -6.20 1.08
C LEU A 14 9.42 -7.63 1.28
N ALA A 15 10.65 -7.84 1.79
CA ALA A 15 11.30 -9.14 1.76
C ALA A 15 11.62 -9.79 3.13
N PHE A 16 11.16 -9.22 4.25
CA PHE A 16 11.39 -9.79 5.57
C PHE A 16 10.24 -10.66 6.04
N SER A 17 10.27 -11.94 5.75
CA SER A 17 9.90 -13.04 6.64
C SER A 17 9.87 -14.37 5.89
N ALA A 18 11.02 -15.01 5.79
CA ALA A 18 11.07 -16.45 5.62
C ALA A 18 11.42 -17.05 7.00
N CYS A 19 10.45 -17.56 7.71
CA CYS A 19 10.69 -18.49 8.82
C CYS A 19 9.62 -19.56 8.85
N ALA A 20 10.13 -20.79 8.83
CA ALA A 20 9.46 -22.06 8.72
C ALA A 20 8.39 -22.31 9.80
N SER A 21 7.36 -23.04 9.39
CA SER A 21 6.33 -23.63 10.23
C SER A 21 6.91 -24.68 11.19
N GLN A 22 6.67 -24.53 12.48
CA GLN A 22 6.67 -25.66 13.41
C GLN A 22 5.30 -25.81 14.06
N LYS A 23 4.75 -27.02 13.95
CA LYS A 23 3.52 -27.49 14.61
C LYS A 23 3.75 -27.68 16.11
N GLY A 24 2.74 -27.33 16.92
CA GLY A 24 2.67 -27.67 18.36
C GLY A 24 1.37 -27.21 18.99
N VAL A 25 0.39 -28.03 18.99
CA VAL A 25 -0.39 -28.74 20.04
C VAL A 25 -1.04 -27.88 21.13
N THR A 26 -2.39 -27.94 21.09
CA THR A 26 -3.46 -27.95 22.12
C THR A 26 -3.29 -27.21 23.46
N GLY A 27 -4.33 -26.44 23.79
CA GLY A 27 -4.60 -25.95 25.14
C GLY A 27 -5.81 -25.03 25.27
N ASN A 28 -6.91 -25.66 25.51
CA ASN A 28 -8.11 -25.26 26.31
C ASN A 28 -8.74 -23.86 26.19
N SER A 29 -9.97 -23.90 25.74
CA SER A 29 -10.94 -22.82 25.62
C SER A 29 -11.43 -22.33 26.97
N GLN A 30 -11.41 -21.02 27.19
CA GLN A 30 -12.36 -20.36 28.09
C GLN A 30 -13.07 -19.28 27.24
N SER A 31 -14.33 -19.57 26.92
CA SER A 31 -15.23 -18.68 26.22
C SER A 31 -15.71 -17.58 27.17
N THR A 32 -15.16 -16.39 27.03
CA THR A 32 -15.81 -15.18 27.53
C THR A 32 -16.84 -14.76 26.48
N ALA A 33 -18.11 -14.97 26.78
CA ALA A 33 -19.24 -14.50 26.00
C ALA A 33 -19.20 -12.97 25.91
N VAL A 34 -18.72 -12.43 24.81
CA VAL A 34 -18.89 -11.02 24.47
C VAL A 34 -20.35 -10.84 24.09
N SER A 35 -21.10 -10.15 24.95
CA SER A 35 -22.47 -9.73 24.67
C SER A 35 -22.49 -8.86 23.42
N HIS A 36 -22.88 -9.42 22.29
CA HIS A 36 -23.16 -8.66 21.09
C HIS A 36 -24.47 -7.90 21.32
N LYS A 37 -24.36 -6.60 21.62
CA LYS A 37 -25.51 -5.69 21.59
C LYS A 37 -26.12 -5.79 20.19
N ALA A 38 -27.38 -6.24 20.12
CA ALA A 38 -28.10 -6.29 18.85
C ALA A 38 -28.16 -4.88 18.26
N VAL A 39 -27.55 -4.69 17.09
CA VAL A 39 -27.58 -3.42 16.34
C VAL A 39 -29.01 -3.27 15.81
N SER A 40 -29.63 -2.12 16.04
CA SER A 40 -30.97 -1.84 15.54
C SER A 40 -30.96 -1.71 14.00
N LYS A 41 -32.09 -2.00 13.33
CA LYS A 41 -32.20 -1.84 11.87
C LYS A 41 -31.89 -0.42 11.41
N SER A 42 -32.17 0.60 12.23
CA SER A 42 -31.82 1.99 11.97
C SER A 42 -30.32 2.23 11.98
N ASP A 43 -29.60 1.61 12.90
CA ASP A 43 -28.13 1.76 13.04
C ASP A 43 -27.40 1.07 11.86
N GLU A 44 -27.91 -0.07 11.39
CA GLU A 44 -27.39 -0.74 10.21
C GLU A 44 -27.59 0.09 8.93
N ALA A 45 -28.74 0.74 8.79
CA ALA A 45 -29.00 1.60 7.65
C ALA A 45 -28.06 2.82 7.65
N VAL A 46 -27.91 3.50 8.80
CA VAL A 46 -27.00 4.65 8.95
C VAL A 46 -25.55 4.24 8.67
N GLN A 47 -25.14 3.07 9.17
CA GLN A 47 -23.79 2.55 8.89
C GLN A 47 -23.58 2.31 7.39
N ARG A 48 -24.57 1.70 6.72
CA ARG A 48 -24.51 1.41 5.29
C ARG A 48 -24.44 2.68 4.45
N ASP A 49 -25.24 3.67 4.76
CA ASP A 49 -25.26 4.98 4.07
C ASP A 49 -23.90 5.68 4.21
N PHE A 50 -23.32 5.65 5.41
CA PHE A 50 -21.98 6.21 5.61
C PHE A 50 -20.92 5.44 4.79
N LEU A 51 -20.95 4.11 4.82
CA LEU A 51 -20.01 3.27 4.06
C LEU A 51 -20.17 3.46 2.55
N ASP A 52 -21.39 3.66 2.06
CA ASP A 52 -21.65 3.99 0.65
C ASP A 52 -21.05 5.37 0.28
N THR A 53 -21.21 6.35 1.17
CA THR A 53 -20.57 7.66 1.03
C THR A 53 -19.05 7.53 0.92
N VAL A 54 -18.41 6.74 1.80
CA VAL A 54 -16.96 6.48 1.76
C VAL A 54 -16.57 5.80 0.44
N ASN A 55 -17.28 4.75 0.05
CA ASN A 55 -16.98 3.98 -1.15
C ASN A 55 -17.18 4.79 -2.45
N SER A 56 -18.18 5.66 -2.47
CA SER A 56 -18.49 6.51 -3.63
C SER A 56 -17.49 7.64 -3.87
N ASN A 57 -16.60 7.95 -2.90
CA ASN A 57 -15.50 8.91 -3.08
C ASN A 57 -14.35 8.36 -3.94
N ALA A 58 -14.29 7.05 -4.19
CA ALA A 58 -13.26 6.46 -5.01
C ALA A 58 -13.25 7.07 -6.42
N SER A 59 -12.06 7.47 -6.90
CA SER A 59 -11.92 7.94 -8.28
C SER A 59 -12.30 6.83 -9.25
N TYR A 60 -13.13 7.18 -10.25
CA TYR A 60 -13.56 6.28 -11.33
C TYR A 60 -12.60 6.28 -12.52
N GLN A 61 -11.61 7.17 -12.54
CA GLN A 61 -10.65 7.27 -13.64
C GLN A 61 -9.92 5.94 -13.83
N ARG A 62 -9.90 5.47 -15.09
CA ARG A 62 -9.19 4.25 -15.44
C ARG A 62 -7.68 4.47 -15.48
N ASN A 63 -7.27 5.61 -16.02
CA ASN A 63 -5.87 5.98 -16.15
C ASN A 63 -5.57 7.18 -15.27
N ILE A 64 -4.44 7.13 -14.60
CA ILE A 64 -3.86 8.23 -13.84
C ILE A 64 -2.40 8.34 -14.27
N SER A 65 -2.01 9.49 -14.81
CA SER A 65 -0.64 9.85 -15.14
C SER A 65 -0.28 11.13 -14.41
N ALA A 66 0.68 11.05 -13.49
CA ALA A 66 1.05 12.16 -12.64
C ALA A 66 2.56 12.38 -12.64
N SER A 67 3.00 13.64 -12.67
CA SER A 67 4.34 13.99 -12.23
C SER A 67 4.35 14.15 -10.71
N ILE A 68 5.38 13.65 -10.08
CA ILE A 68 5.48 13.64 -8.62
C ILE A 68 6.85 14.11 -8.15
N THR A 69 6.91 14.57 -6.91
CA THR A 69 8.14 14.65 -6.12
C THR A 69 8.09 13.55 -5.07
N PHE A 70 9.05 12.65 -5.13
CA PHE A 70 9.15 11.50 -4.24
C PHE A 70 10.21 11.76 -3.17
N HIS A 71 9.88 11.45 -1.91
CA HIS A 71 10.73 11.67 -0.76
C HIS A 71 10.97 10.36 -0.02
N VAL A 72 12.19 10.15 0.41
CA VAL A 72 12.55 9.03 1.30
C VAL A 72 13.45 9.52 2.42
N ALA A 73 13.07 9.16 3.64
CA ALA A 73 13.93 9.38 4.80
C ALA A 73 15.06 8.35 4.81
N GLN A 74 16.30 8.82 5.03
CA GLN A 74 17.46 7.97 5.27
C GLN A 74 17.63 7.68 6.77
N ASP A 75 18.37 6.60 7.08
CA ASP A 75 18.67 6.23 8.47
C ASP A 75 19.44 7.32 9.24
N ASN A 76 20.17 8.18 8.55
CA ASN A 76 20.89 9.32 9.12
C ASN A 76 20.01 10.58 9.32
N GLY A 77 18.70 10.47 9.17
CA GLY A 77 17.73 11.56 9.30
C GLY A 77 17.71 12.53 8.11
N LYS A 78 18.49 12.31 7.06
CA LYS A 78 18.42 13.12 5.82
C LYS A 78 17.30 12.60 4.93
N GLU A 79 16.59 13.51 4.30
CA GLU A 79 15.61 13.21 3.27
C GLU A 79 16.22 13.40 1.87
N ILE A 80 15.91 12.50 0.96
CA ILE A 80 16.22 12.67 -0.46
C ILE A 80 14.93 12.86 -1.22
N SER A 81 14.91 13.90 -2.05
CA SER A 81 13.80 14.21 -2.95
C SER A 81 14.21 13.94 -4.38
N LEU A 82 13.37 13.21 -5.11
CA LEU A 82 13.57 12.87 -6.52
C LEU A 82 12.32 13.20 -7.31
N PRO A 83 12.45 13.83 -8.48
CA PRO A 83 11.34 13.89 -9.42
C PRO A 83 10.99 12.51 -9.91
N GLY A 84 9.73 12.29 -10.23
CA GLY A 84 9.26 11.02 -10.72
C GLY A 84 7.96 11.09 -11.49
N GLN A 85 7.52 9.93 -11.94
CA GLN A 85 6.25 9.73 -12.63
C GLN A 85 5.49 8.60 -11.97
N LEU A 86 4.23 8.84 -11.64
CA LEU A 86 3.30 7.81 -11.20
C LEU A 86 2.31 7.56 -12.34
N ARG A 87 2.33 6.35 -12.89
CA ARG A 87 1.41 5.92 -13.96
C ARG A 87 0.61 4.73 -13.48
N MET A 88 -0.69 4.87 -13.53
CA MET A 88 -1.59 3.85 -13.02
C MET A 88 -2.69 3.58 -14.05
N ARG A 89 -2.91 2.30 -14.38
CA ARG A 89 -4.04 1.84 -15.18
C ARG A 89 -4.81 0.82 -14.39
N LYS A 90 -6.07 1.13 -14.12
CA LYS A 90 -6.93 0.31 -13.27
C LYS A 90 -7.02 -1.11 -13.80
N ASP A 91 -6.87 -2.07 -12.89
CA ASP A 91 -6.89 -3.52 -13.13
C ASP A 91 -5.76 -4.01 -14.06
N GLU A 92 -4.67 -3.23 -14.21
CA GLU A 92 -3.58 -3.57 -15.10
C GLU A 92 -2.20 -3.31 -14.46
N VAL A 93 -1.91 -2.07 -14.08
CA VAL A 93 -0.58 -1.70 -13.57
C VAL A 93 -0.60 -0.47 -12.66
N VAL A 94 0.28 -0.47 -11.67
CA VAL A 94 0.72 0.70 -10.91
C VAL A 94 2.23 0.81 -11.08
N ARG A 95 2.71 1.93 -11.62
CA ARG A 95 4.13 2.16 -11.90
C ARG A 95 4.61 3.47 -11.32
N LEU A 96 5.68 3.39 -10.54
CA LEU A 96 6.44 4.52 -10.03
C LEU A 96 7.82 4.53 -10.70
N SER A 97 8.14 5.60 -11.44
CA SER A 97 9.44 5.82 -12.06
C SER A 97 10.13 7.00 -11.38
N LEU A 98 11.35 6.81 -10.92
CA LEU A 98 12.17 7.85 -10.27
C LEU A 98 13.21 8.36 -11.26
N GLN A 99 13.42 9.66 -11.28
CA GLN A 99 14.28 10.34 -12.24
C GLN A 99 15.43 11.07 -11.54
N MET A 100 16.52 11.21 -12.25
CA MET A 100 17.63 12.06 -11.80
C MET A 100 17.22 13.53 -11.92
N PRO A 101 17.41 14.33 -10.85
CA PRO A 101 17.18 15.76 -10.92
C PRO A 101 17.96 16.40 -12.06
N LEU A 102 17.41 17.41 -12.70
CA LEU A 102 17.97 18.21 -13.81
C LEU A 102 18.08 17.48 -15.15
N ILE A 103 18.38 16.19 -15.16
CA ILE A 103 18.60 15.42 -16.41
C ILE A 103 17.32 14.69 -16.84
N GLY A 104 16.41 14.37 -15.90
CA GLY A 104 15.17 13.65 -16.16
C GLY A 104 15.34 12.17 -16.53
N THR A 105 16.56 11.64 -16.56
CA THR A 105 16.80 10.24 -16.85
C THR A 105 16.26 9.36 -15.75
N GLU A 106 15.50 8.32 -16.11
CA GLU A 106 14.98 7.34 -15.16
C GLU A 106 16.15 6.57 -14.50
N VAL A 107 16.21 6.62 -13.18
CA VAL A 107 17.23 5.92 -12.36
C VAL A 107 16.69 4.64 -11.74
N GLY A 108 15.37 4.56 -11.60
CA GLY A 108 14.73 3.38 -11.04
C GLY A 108 13.24 3.34 -11.29
N ARG A 109 12.70 2.12 -11.21
CA ARG A 109 11.29 1.86 -11.44
C ARG A 109 10.78 0.81 -10.48
N LEU A 110 9.59 1.04 -9.95
CA LEU A 110 8.79 0.07 -9.24
C LEU A 110 7.48 -0.12 -9.99
N GLU A 111 7.16 -1.36 -10.35
CA GLU A 111 5.97 -1.69 -11.11
C GLU A 111 5.24 -2.85 -10.45
N PHE A 112 3.95 -2.69 -10.25
CA PHE A 112 3.03 -3.72 -9.75
C PHE A 112 2.04 -4.05 -10.86
N THR A 113 1.94 -5.32 -11.20
CA THR A 113 0.93 -5.88 -12.09
C THR A 113 0.11 -6.94 -11.35
N LYS A 114 -0.83 -7.59 -11.99
CA LYS A 114 -1.57 -8.70 -11.39
C LYS A 114 -0.67 -9.90 -11.05
N ASP A 115 0.39 -10.10 -11.84
CA ASP A 115 1.18 -11.33 -11.84
C ASP A 115 2.52 -11.17 -11.13
N TYR A 116 3.06 -9.95 -11.10
CA TYR A 116 4.41 -9.72 -10.58
C TYR A 116 4.62 -8.31 -10.01
N VAL A 117 5.62 -8.23 -9.16
CA VAL A 117 6.30 -7.00 -8.76
C VAL A 117 7.62 -6.94 -9.53
N LEU A 118 7.91 -5.79 -10.15
CA LEU A 118 9.15 -5.53 -10.86
C LEU A 118 9.84 -4.30 -10.25
N ILE A 119 11.11 -4.46 -9.90
CA ILE A 119 11.98 -3.40 -9.41
C ILE A 119 13.14 -3.31 -10.37
N VAL A 120 13.36 -2.14 -10.96
CA VAL A 120 14.45 -1.91 -11.92
C VAL A 120 15.43 -0.89 -11.34
N ASP A 121 16.67 -1.27 -11.25
CA ASP A 121 17.81 -0.40 -11.03
C ASP A 121 18.47 -0.07 -12.39
N ARG A 122 18.20 1.13 -12.88
CA ARG A 122 18.73 1.58 -14.18
C ARG A 122 20.23 1.86 -14.13
N MET A 123 20.74 2.25 -12.98
CA MET A 123 22.14 2.64 -12.84
C MET A 123 23.06 1.43 -12.87
N HIS A 124 22.68 0.33 -12.26
CA HIS A 124 23.48 -0.91 -12.26
C HIS A 124 22.97 -1.93 -13.28
N LYS A 125 21.96 -1.59 -14.08
CA LYS A 125 21.34 -2.50 -15.06
C LYS A 125 20.93 -3.83 -14.42
N GLN A 126 20.26 -3.75 -13.27
CA GLN A 126 19.76 -4.90 -12.54
C GLN A 126 18.24 -4.78 -12.35
N TYR A 127 17.58 -5.91 -12.20
CA TYR A 127 16.17 -5.92 -11.85
C TYR A 127 15.81 -7.12 -10.98
N VAL A 128 14.78 -6.95 -10.17
CA VAL A 128 14.08 -8.02 -9.47
C VAL A 128 12.71 -8.15 -10.12
N LYS A 129 12.34 -9.35 -10.54
CA LYS A 129 10.98 -9.66 -10.96
C LYS A 129 10.53 -10.88 -10.19
N ALA A 130 9.48 -10.73 -9.40
CA ALA A 130 8.97 -11.78 -8.52
C ALA A 130 7.43 -11.80 -8.55
N SER A 131 6.83 -12.99 -8.49
CA SER A 131 5.39 -13.11 -8.22
C SER A 131 5.08 -12.68 -6.78
N TYR A 132 3.81 -12.38 -6.48
CA TYR A 132 3.41 -12.01 -5.12
C TYR A 132 3.72 -13.11 -4.11
N ASP A 133 3.64 -14.37 -4.52
CA ASP A 133 3.95 -15.53 -3.67
C ASP A 133 5.45 -15.65 -3.34
N GLN A 134 6.32 -15.11 -4.18
CA GLN A 134 7.77 -15.09 -3.96
C GLN A 134 8.23 -13.90 -3.12
N VAL A 135 7.37 -12.91 -2.93
CA VAL A 135 7.66 -11.77 -2.05
C VAL A 135 7.03 -12.05 -0.70
N GLY A 136 7.79 -12.66 0.22
CA GLY A 136 7.28 -13.18 1.48
C GLY A 136 6.40 -12.21 2.25
N PHE A 137 6.80 -10.93 2.32
CA PHE A 137 5.98 -9.91 2.97
C PHE A 137 4.59 -9.75 2.32
N LEU A 138 4.50 -9.76 0.99
CA LEU A 138 3.22 -9.63 0.29
C LEU A 138 2.38 -10.89 0.44
N HIS A 139 3.01 -12.06 0.24
CA HIS A 139 2.37 -13.36 0.39
C HIS A 139 1.81 -13.56 1.80
N ASP A 140 2.67 -13.41 2.80
CA ASP A 140 2.33 -13.67 4.20
C ASP A 140 1.25 -12.71 4.72
N ASN A 141 1.18 -11.51 4.15
CA ASN A 141 0.20 -10.49 4.51
C ASN A 141 -1.01 -10.44 3.58
N GLY A 142 -1.16 -11.40 2.64
CA GLY A 142 -2.28 -11.43 1.71
C GLY A 142 -2.40 -10.16 0.85
N ILE A 143 -1.29 -9.43 0.66
CA ILE A 143 -1.26 -8.21 -0.13
C ILE A 143 -1.14 -8.60 -1.60
N THR A 144 -2.15 -8.27 -2.37
CA THR A 144 -2.22 -8.51 -3.81
C THR A 144 -2.11 -7.21 -4.59
N PHE A 145 -2.03 -7.31 -5.91
CA PHE A 145 -2.16 -6.15 -6.79
C PHE A 145 -3.39 -5.30 -6.46
N TYR A 146 -4.54 -5.93 -6.21
CA TYR A 146 -5.78 -5.21 -5.92
C TYR A 146 -5.75 -4.47 -4.57
N SER A 147 -5.03 -5.01 -3.58
CA SER A 147 -4.80 -4.29 -2.32
C SER A 147 -3.97 -3.04 -2.54
N LEU A 148 -2.86 -3.15 -3.27
CA LEU A 148 -2.01 -2.00 -3.63
C LEU A 148 -2.78 -0.99 -4.49
N GLN A 149 -3.49 -1.47 -5.51
CA GLN A 149 -4.33 -0.61 -6.34
C GLN A 149 -5.33 0.19 -5.49
N ALA A 150 -6.00 -0.45 -4.52
CA ALA A 150 -6.95 0.24 -3.67
C ALA A 150 -6.29 1.34 -2.82
N LEU A 151 -5.10 1.10 -2.29
CA LEU A 151 -4.32 2.10 -1.55
C LEU A 151 -3.95 3.29 -2.45
N PHE A 152 -3.42 3.05 -3.65
CA PHE A 152 -3.06 4.11 -4.60
C PHE A 152 -4.27 4.91 -5.10
N TRP A 153 -5.46 4.30 -5.20
CA TRP A 153 -6.72 4.97 -5.59
C TRP A 153 -7.47 5.58 -4.40
N ASN A 154 -6.92 5.51 -3.17
CA ASN A 154 -7.57 6.03 -1.95
C ASN A 154 -9.00 5.50 -1.80
N ARG A 155 -9.17 4.18 -1.77
CA ARG A 155 -10.48 3.55 -1.66
C ARG A 155 -10.50 2.41 -0.65
N LEU A 156 -11.69 1.97 -0.26
CA LEU A 156 -11.86 0.73 0.49
C LEU A 156 -11.36 -0.46 -0.34
N LEU A 157 -10.81 -1.44 0.32
CA LEU A 157 -10.45 -2.73 -0.28
C LEU A 157 -11.18 -3.87 0.44
N LEU A 158 -11.48 -4.91 -0.30
CA LEU A 158 -11.98 -6.15 0.21
C LEU A 158 -11.03 -7.27 -0.25
N PRO A 159 -10.40 -8.02 0.67
CA PRO A 159 -9.52 -9.12 0.31
C PRO A 159 -10.16 -10.07 -0.70
N GLY A 160 -9.38 -10.48 -1.70
CA GLY A 160 -9.84 -11.35 -2.78
C GLY A 160 -10.72 -10.70 -3.85
N LYS A 161 -11.00 -9.38 -3.76
CA LYS A 161 -11.80 -8.66 -4.78
C LYS A 161 -11.05 -7.48 -5.40
N SER A 162 -11.35 -7.20 -6.66
CA SER A 162 -10.81 -6.05 -7.39
C SER A 162 -11.51 -4.73 -7.03
N SER A 163 -12.72 -4.80 -6.48
CA SER A 163 -13.52 -3.63 -6.08
C SER A 163 -14.51 -3.99 -4.98
N VAL A 164 -15.00 -2.97 -4.28
CA VAL A 164 -16.04 -3.08 -3.26
C VAL A 164 -17.37 -2.66 -3.88
N GLY A 165 -18.30 -3.59 -4.00
CA GLY A 165 -19.68 -3.31 -4.43
C GLY A 165 -20.58 -2.93 -3.26
N TYR A 166 -21.77 -2.39 -3.55
CA TYR A 166 -22.74 -1.96 -2.54
C TYR A 166 -23.11 -3.10 -1.56
N THR A 167 -23.29 -4.31 -2.07
CA THR A 167 -23.59 -5.49 -1.24
C THR A 167 -22.43 -5.93 -0.34
N ASP A 168 -21.21 -5.57 -0.70
CA ASP A 168 -20.02 -5.88 0.10
C ASP A 168 -19.87 -4.96 1.31
N LEU A 169 -20.56 -3.81 1.32
CA LEU A 169 -20.46 -2.83 2.42
C LEU A 169 -20.87 -3.41 3.77
N THR A 170 -21.73 -4.42 3.79
CA THR A 170 -22.14 -5.13 5.01
C THR A 170 -21.00 -5.85 5.72
N LYS A 171 -19.88 -6.09 5.04
CA LYS A 171 -18.67 -6.72 5.60
C LYS A 171 -17.82 -5.76 6.41
N PHE A 172 -18.02 -4.46 6.21
CA PHE A 172 -17.28 -3.41 6.90
C PHE A 172 -18.03 -2.96 8.17
N LYS A 173 -17.28 -2.52 9.15
CA LYS A 173 -17.82 -1.91 10.37
C LYS A 173 -17.36 -0.46 10.43
N ALA A 174 -18.30 0.48 10.54
CA ALA A 174 -18.01 1.89 10.79
C ALA A 174 -18.36 2.23 12.24
N ASP A 175 -17.40 2.79 12.97
CA ASP A 175 -17.65 3.25 14.34
C ASP A 175 -18.26 4.66 14.28
N LEU A 176 -19.57 4.70 14.27
CA LEU A 176 -20.37 5.93 14.22
C LEU A 176 -20.74 6.44 15.61
N ASN A 177 -20.24 5.80 16.70
CA ASN A 177 -20.51 6.25 18.05
C ASN A 177 -19.85 7.61 18.33
N GLY A 178 -20.55 8.44 19.12
CA GLY A 178 -20.05 9.75 19.51
C GLY A 178 -20.06 10.79 18.36
N THR A 179 -19.38 11.89 18.59
CA THR A 179 -19.40 13.09 17.74
C THR A 179 -18.04 13.37 17.08
N ALA A 180 -17.09 12.43 17.11
CA ALA A 180 -15.77 12.60 16.52
C ALA A 180 -15.88 12.93 15.02
N SER A 181 -15.07 13.89 14.55
CA SER A 181 -15.04 14.33 13.15
C SER A 181 -14.49 13.24 12.20
N GLN A 182 -13.82 12.24 12.75
CA GLN A 182 -13.27 11.09 12.03
C GLN A 182 -13.99 9.82 12.46
N VAL A 183 -14.25 8.95 11.52
CA VAL A 183 -14.89 7.64 11.70
C VAL A 183 -13.90 6.56 11.34
N SER A 184 -13.78 5.54 12.19
CA SER A 184 -13.01 4.35 11.90
C SER A 184 -13.86 3.36 11.12
N VAL A 185 -13.40 2.95 9.95
CA VAL A 185 -13.97 1.88 9.13
C VAL A 185 -13.04 0.68 9.19
N THR A 186 -13.54 -0.50 9.52
CA THR A 186 -12.70 -1.68 9.72
C THR A 186 -13.25 -2.91 9.02
N ILE A 187 -12.33 -3.80 8.61
CA ILE A 187 -12.61 -5.18 8.24
C ILE A 187 -11.45 -6.06 8.72
N THR A 188 -11.75 -7.29 9.11
CA THR A 188 -10.73 -8.28 9.50
C THR A 188 -10.83 -9.49 8.58
N ASP A 189 -9.69 -9.97 8.09
CA ASP A 189 -9.59 -11.16 7.28
C ASP A 189 -8.40 -12.00 7.75
N GLY A 190 -8.68 -13.11 8.42
CA GLY A 190 -7.66 -13.95 9.04
C GLY A 190 -6.79 -13.18 10.03
N LYS A 191 -5.50 -13.06 9.73
CA LYS A 191 -4.50 -12.34 10.54
C LYS A 191 -4.39 -10.85 10.18
N LEU A 192 -5.15 -10.38 9.19
CA LEU A 192 -5.12 -9.02 8.69
C LEU A 192 -6.27 -8.20 9.25
N LYS A 193 -5.94 -7.04 9.78
CA LYS A 193 -6.91 -6.02 10.14
C LYS A 193 -6.67 -4.78 9.28
N TYR A 194 -7.68 -4.41 8.52
CA TYR A 194 -7.69 -3.19 7.74
C TYR A 194 -8.49 -2.13 8.48
N THR A 195 -7.94 -0.94 8.57
CA THR A 195 -8.59 0.21 9.22
C THR A 195 -8.44 1.44 8.34
N TRP A 196 -9.55 2.06 7.99
CA TRP A 196 -9.56 3.36 7.34
C TRP A 196 -10.08 4.41 8.31
N THR A 197 -9.49 5.60 8.25
CA THR A 197 -10.00 6.78 8.94
C THR A 197 -10.65 7.67 7.88
N ALA A 198 -11.94 7.88 8.00
CA ALA A 198 -12.72 8.68 7.06
C ALA A 198 -13.40 9.85 7.76
N ALA A 199 -13.51 10.98 7.07
CA ALA A 199 -14.20 12.15 7.61
C ALA A 199 -15.70 11.85 7.75
N ARG A 200 -16.29 12.17 8.92
CA ARG A 200 -17.70 11.93 9.20
C ARG A 200 -18.64 12.68 8.26
N THR A 201 -18.26 13.89 7.84
CA THR A 201 -19.10 14.77 7.07
C THR A 201 -19.25 14.38 5.60
N ASN A 202 -18.20 13.78 5.00
CA ASN A 202 -18.15 13.52 3.57
C ASN A 202 -17.50 12.18 3.18
N GLY A 203 -17.10 11.36 4.13
CA GLY A 203 -16.54 10.03 3.88
C GLY A 203 -15.15 10.00 3.25
N VAL A 204 -14.43 11.13 3.14
CA VAL A 204 -13.09 11.16 2.55
C VAL A 204 -12.10 10.43 3.45
N ILE A 205 -11.39 9.45 2.89
CA ILE A 205 -10.41 8.64 3.61
C ILE A 205 -9.11 9.43 3.75
N SER A 206 -8.73 9.76 4.99
CA SER A 206 -7.47 10.43 5.32
C SER A 206 -6.34 9.46 5.70
N LYS A 207 -6.65 8.21 6.04
CA LYS A 207 -5.68 7.20 6.41
C LYS A 207 -6.18 5.80 6.08
N ALA A 208 -5.27 4.95 5.60
CA ALA A 208 -5.45 3.50 5.57
C ALA A 208 -4.35 2.85 6.39
N ARG A 209 -4.71 1.84 7.19
CA ARG A 209 -3.79 1.05 8.00
C ARG A 209 -4.09 -0.43 7.81
N ILE A 210 -3.04 -1.21 7.64
CA ILE A 210 -3.10 -2.66 7.55
C ILE A 210 -2.18 -3.20 8.64
N ASP A 211 -2.74 -3.95 9.59
CA ASP A 211 -2.01 -4.65 10.62
C ASP A 211 -2.03 -6.15 10.31
N TYR A 212 -0.86 -6.76 10.30
CA TYR A 212 -0.67 -8.19 10.18
C TYR A 212 -0.12 -8.74 11.50
N ASP A 213 -0.89 -9.60 12.15
CA ASP A 213 -0.47 -10.26 13.39
C ASP A 213 0.15 -11.63 13.08
N SER A 214 1.47 -11.71 13.24
CA SER A 214 2.22 -12.95 13.11
C SER A 214 2.47 -13.54 14.50
N LYS A 215 1.76 -14.61 14.83
CA LYS A 215 1.96 -15.33 16.12
C LYS A 215 3.45 -15.67 16.30
N GLY A 216 4.06 -15.09 17.34
CA GLY A 216 5.47 -15.33 17.70
C GLY A 216 6.48 -14.37 17.07
N HIS A 217 6.10 -13.53 16.10
CA HIS A 217 7.00 -12.58 15.44
C HIS A 217 6.56 -11.11 15.57
N GLY A 218 5.43 -10.85 16.26
CA GLY A 218 4.88 -9.50 16.46
C GLY A 218 4.03 -9.01 15.28
N THR A 219 3.61 -7.75 15.36
CA THR A 219 2.69 -7.14 14.39
C THR A 219 3.45 -6.28 13.38
N SER A 220 3.34 -6.62 12.10
CA SER A 220 3.74 -5.73 11.01
C SER A 220 2.62 -4.75 10.70
N THR A 221 2.97 -3.50 10.43
CA THR A 221 2.00 -2.44 10.13
C THR A 221 2.39 -1.68 8.89
N LEU A 222 1.44 -1.51 7.98
CA LEU A 222 1.51 -0.55 6.88
C LEU A 222 0.53 0.58 7.19
N THR A 223 1.00 1.82 7.18
CA THR A 223 0.16 3.02 7.33
C THR A 223 0.35 3.91 6.12
N TRP A 224 -0.76 4.32 5.49
CA TRP A 224 -0.78 5.26 4.38
C TRP A 224 -1.64 6.45 4.77
N ASN A 225 -1.03 7.62 4.87
CA ASN A 225 -1.71 8.87 5.14
C ASN A 225 -1.92 9.63 3.84
N TYR A 226 -3.11 10.22 3.70
CA TYR A 226 -3.54 10.96 2.53
C TYR A 226 -3.90 12.38 2.93
N SER A 227 -3.43 13.36 2.18
CA SER A 227 -3.72 14.77 2.40
C SER A 227 -3.64 15.58 1.11
N GLY A 228 -3.83 16.89 1.20
CA GLY A 228 -3.79 17.77 0.02
C GLY A 228 -4.89 17.42 -0.99
N PHE A 229 -6.11 17.08 -0.53
CA PHE A 229 -7.19 16.66 -1.41
C PHE A 229 -7.61 17.77 -2.37
N THR A 230 -7.60 17.42 -3.66
CA THR A 230 -8.07 18.25 -4.77
C THR A 230 -8.97 17.41 -5.67
N ASN A 231 -9.94 18.00 -6.32
CA ASN A 231 -10.81 17.25 -7.21
C ASN A 231 -10.03 16.77 -8.45
N PHE A 232 -10.11 15.47 -8.70
CA PHE A 232 -9.67 14.83 -9.95
C PHE A 232 -10.90 14.23 -10.65
N GLY A 233 -11.34 14.88 -11.70
CA GLY A 233 -12.70 14.74 -12.19
C GLY A 233 -13.70 15.30 -11.17
N SER A 234 -14.72 14.52 -10.80
CA SER A 234 -15.72 14.91 -9.79
C SER A 234 -15.44 14.35 -8.39
N LYS A 235 -14.29 13.69 -8.17
CA LYS A 235 -13.98 13.01 -6.90
C LYS A 235 -12.76 13.64 -6.22
N PRO A 236 -12.76 13.72 -4.87
CA PRO A 236 -11.58 14.13 -4.13
C PRO A 236 -10.46 13.10 -4.35
N PHE A 237 -9.26 13.57 -4.65
CA PHE A 237 -8.07 12.74 -4.82
C PHE A 237 -6.91 13.31 -4.01
N PRO A 238 -6.12 12.48 -3.28
CA PRO A 238 -5.04 12.96 -2.44
C PRO A 238 -3.81 13.32 -3.28
N TYR A 239 -3.32 14.54 -3.14
CA TYR A 239 -2.11 15.01 -3.80
C TYR A 239 -0.86 14.78 -2.96
N ALA A 240 -0.99 14.61 -1.65
CA ALA A 240 0.11 14.26 -0.75
C ALA A 240 -0.14 12.90 -0.11
N ASN A 241 0.84 12.02 -0.21
CA ASN A 241 0.78 10.63 0.20
C ASN A 241 2.01 10.29 1.04
N ALA A 242 1.83 9.75 2.24
CA ALA A 242 2.91 9.33 3.10
C ALA A 242 2.71 7.90 3.58
N LEU A 243 3.68 7.03 3.26
CA LEU A 243 3.69 5.62 3.58
C LEU A 243 4.69 5.35 4.70
N THR A 244 4.25 4.59 5.70
CA THR A 244 5.11 4.05 6.75
C THR A 244 4.89 2.54 6.83
N ILE A 245 5.96 1.77 6.74
CA ILE A 245 5.94 0.32 6.96
C ILE A 245 6.81 0.03 8.18
N THR A 246 6.24 -0.63 9.17
CA THR A 246 6.98 -1.09 10.36
C THR A 246 6.87 -2.61 10.44
N THR A 247 8.01 -3.28 10.50
CA THR A 247 8.07 -4.73 10.66
C THR A 247 8.78 -5.05 11.97
N PRO A 248 8.26 -5.96 12.79
CA PRO A 248 9.01 -6.49 13.90
C PRO A 248 10.19 -7.28 13.32
N ALA A 249 11.41 -6.92 13.69
CA ALA A 249 12.57 -7.76 13.40
C ALA A 249 12.95 -8.51 14.68
N THR A 250 13.60 -9.66 14.54
CA THR A 250 14.28 -10.32 15.66
C THR A 250 15.36 -9.37 16.19
N GLY A 251 15.01 -8.57 17.21
CA GLY A 251 15.89 -7.62 17.88
C GLY A 251 15.42 -6.16 17.78
N THR A 252 15.34 -5.55 16.61
CA THR A 252 14.94 -4.13 16.45
C THR A 252 13.93 -3.97 15.34
N ALA A 253 12.79 -3.34 15.62
CA ALA A 253 11.79 -3.03 14.61
C ALA A 253 12.39 -2.13 13.51
N LYS A 254 12.20 -2.53 12.25
CA LYS A 254 12.61 -1.71 11.10
C LYS A 254 11.44 -0.89 10.61
N THR A 255 11.67 0.39 10.39
CA THR A 255 10.65 1.31 9.87
C THR A 255 11.15 1.95 8.58
N LEU A 256 10.35 1.79 7.52
CA LEU A 256 10.54 2.49 6.26
C LEU A 256 9.52 3.63 6.17
N LYS A 257 9.98 4.82 5.79
CA LYS A 257 9.12 5.98 5.51
C LYS A 257 9.40 6.48 4.11
N ALA A 258 8.34 6.64 3.33
CA ALA A 258 8.39 7.25 2.00
C ALA A 258 7.17 8.13 1.81
N SER A 259 7.29 9.18 1.02
CA SER A 259 6.16 10.01 0.65
C SER A 259 6.29 10.49 -0.79
N TYR A 260 5.18 10.93 -1.36
CA TYR A 260 5.21 11.64 -2.63
C TYR A 260 4.10 12.70 -2.68
N GLU A 261 4.40 13.74 -3.42
CA GLU A 261 3.47 14.80 -3.75
C GLU A 261 3.21 14.83 -5.24
N ILE A 262 1.96 15.01 -5.63
CA ILE A 262 1.55 15.13 -7.03
C ILE A 262 1.68 16.59 -7.45
N ASN A 263 2.53 16.85 -8.44
CA ASN A 263 2.74 18.17 -9.00
C ASN A 263 1.76 18.47 -10.14
N SER A 264 1.46 17.44 -10.96
CA SER A 264 0.44 17.49 -12.01
C SER A 264 -0.18 16.13 -12.21
N ILE A 265 -1.43 16.09 -12.64
CA ILE A 265 -2.19 14.85 -12.86
C ILE A 265 -3.04 14.95 -14.12
N SER A 266 -3.16 13.85 -14.85
CA SER A 266 -3.99 13.73 -16.03
C SER A 266 -4.53 12.30 -16.19
N THR A 267 -5.41 12.10 -17.17
CA THR A 267 -5.92 10.77 -17.57
C THR A 267 -5.22 10.22 -18.80
N ALA A 268 -4.04 10.74 -19.17
CA ALA A 268 -3.28 10.30 -20.31
C ALA A 268 -3.06 8.77 -20.28
N SER A 269 -3.25 8.13 -21.42
CA SER A 269 -3.20 6.67 -21.57
C SER A 269 -2.22 6.20 -22.67
N ASP A 270 -1.52 7.13 -23.29
CA ASP A 270 -0.56 6.95 -24.41
C ASP A 270 0.82 6.47 -23.91
N TRP A 271 0.84 5.56 -22.96
CA TRP A 271 2.04 4.98 -22.39
C TRP A 271 1.93 3.45 -22.27
N GLU A 272 3.08 2.79 -22.43
CA GLU A 272 3.17 1.34 -22.35
C GLU A 272 2.89 0.84 -20.93
N ALA A 273 1.93 -0.09 -20.80
CA ALA A 273 1.55 -0.68 -19.51
C ALA A 273 2.61 -1.65 -18.98
N THR A 274 3.37 -2.28 -19.86
CA THR A 274 4.38 -3.29 -19.52
C THR A 274 5.78 -2.73 -19.70
N THR A 275 6.65 -2.97 -18.72
CA THR A 275 8.06 -2.64 -18.82
C THR A 275 8.81 -3.70 -19.62
N THR A 276 9.45 -3.29 -20.71
CA THR A 276 10.40 -4.11 -21.45
C THR A 276 11.82 -3.76 -21.02
N LEU A 277 12.61 -4.77 -20.70
CA LEU A 277 14.04 -4.64 -20.37
C LEU A 277 14.86 -5.25 -21.49
N SER A 278 15.99 -4.61 -21.83
CA SER A 278 16.95 -5.18 -22.78
C SER A 278 17.81 -6.25 -22.11
N ASP A 279 18.45 -7.09 -22.92
CA ASP A 279 19.36 -8.17 -22.48
C ASP A 279 20.57 -7.66 -21.65
N LYS A 280 20.80 -6.35 -21.63
CA LYS A 280 21.83 -5.72 -20.80
C LYS A 280 21.49 -5.71 -19.31
N TYR A 281 20.22 -5.99 -18.96
CA TYR A 281 19.77 -6.05 -17.57
C TYR A 281 19.90 -7.45 -17.02
N LYS A 282 20.54 -7.57 -15.86
CA LYS A 282 20.66 -8.83 -15.15
C LYS A 282 19.56 -8.97 -14.10
N GLN A 283 18.84 -10.07 -14.14
CA GLN A 283 17.93 -10.41 -13.04
C GLN A 283 18.75 -10.83 -11.82
N VAL A 284 18.36 -10.30 -10.66
CA VAL A 284 18.94 -10.61 -9.35
C VAL A 284 17.81 -11.00 -8.41
N SER A 285 18.13 -11.74 -7.35
CA SER A 285 17.13 -12.10 -6.34
C SER A 285 16.80 -10.90 -5.44
N ALA A 286 15.64 -10.95 -4.81
CA ALA A 286 15.27 -9.95 -3.81
C ALA A 286 16.26 -9.97 -2.63
N GLU A 287 16.73 -11.18 -2.24
CA GLU A 287 17.71 -11.39 -1.16
C GLU A 287 19.09 -10.80 -1.51
N GLU A 288 19.54 -10.94 -2.77
CA GLU A 288 20.80 -10.34 -3.22
C GLU A 288 20.78 -8.82 -3.13
N VAL A 289 19.64 -8.23 -3.52
CA VAL A 289 19.40 -6.80 -3.39
C VAL A 289 19.38 -6.40 -1.91
N LEU A 290 18.73 -7.19 -1.06
CA LEU A 290 18.62 -6.95 0.39
C LEU A 290 19.94 -7.15 1.12
N GLY A 291 20.69 -8.19 0.79
CA GLY A 291 22.00 -8.48 1.39
C GLY A 291 22.99 -7.33 1.22
N LYS A 292 22.98 -6.65 0.07
CA LYS A 292 23.81 -5.47 -0.20
C LYS A 292 23.45 -4.24 0.66
N LEU A 293 22.28 -4.25 1.30
CA LEU A 293 21.79 -3.17 2.16
C LEU A 293 22.10 -3.39 3.64
N THR A 294 22.17 -4.66 4.03
CA THR A 294 22.38 -5.06 5.42
C THR A 294 23.85 -5.35 5.74
N SER A 295 24.70 -5.49 4.71
CA SER A 295 26.14 -5.66 4.87
C SER A 295 26.81 -4.31 5.06
N LYS A 296 26.82 -3.83 6.31
CA LYS A 296 27.78 -2.89 6.91
C LYS A 296 27.93 -3.20 8.37
#